data_6783c65eb41c3ecbee4d8a13327c6d02
#
_entry.id   6783c65eb41c3ecbee4d8a13327c6d02
#
_cell.length_a   1.000
_cell.length_b   1.000
_cell.length_c   1.000
_cell.angle_alpha   90.00
_cell.angle_beta   90.00
_cell.angle_gamma   90.00
#
_symmetry.space_group_name_H-M   'P 1'
#
loop_
_entity.id
_entity.type
_entity.pdbx_description
1 polymer ?
#
loop_
_entity_poly.entity_id
_entity_poly.type
_entity_poly.pdbx_seq_one_letter_code
_entity_poly.pdbx_strand_id
1 'polypeptide(L)'
;MRALARRSYGFENEAIEIRGLSLHIPTRRVTVSARHVELTASEYALLEMLLLRADRVLTRRYLEERIFGTKENLSNALDVHMGNLRRKIGDGFVRTVRGVGYVIDTVPVQKAAG
;
A
#
# COMPACT_ATOMS: atom_id res chain seq x y z
N MET A 1 7.02 -16.96 12.30
CA MET A 1 6.44 -16.32 12.62
C MET A 1 5.44 -15.95 11.95
N ARG A 2 4.84 -15.47 11.96
CA ARG A 2 3.95 -15.17 11.38
C ARG A 2 3.94 -14.00 10.83
N ALA A 3 3.58 -13.87 9.78
CA ALA A 3 3.59 -12.74 9.17
C ALA A 3 2.93 -11.84 9.90
N LEU A 4 3.15 -10.66 9.68
CA LEU A 4 2.55 -9.75 10.37
C LEU A 4 1.37 -9.18 9.79
N ALA A 5 0.97 -9.52 8.59
CA ALA A 5 -0.22 -9.02 8.05
C ALA A 5 -1.33 -9.80 8.65
N ARG A 6 -2.23 -9.16 9.31
CA ARG A 6 -3.24 -9.83 9.86
C ARG A 6 -4.51 -9.50 9.23
N ARG A 7 -5.30 -10.39 8.80
CA ARG A 7 -6.57 -10.13 8.23
C ARG A 7 -7.62 -10.70 9.13
N SER A 8 -8.51 -9.92 9.56
CA SER A 8 -9.52 -10.35 10.38
C SER A 8 -10.74 -10.50 9.58
N TYR A 9 -11.37 -11.60 9.57
CA TYR A 9 -12.54 -11.76 8.80
C TYR A 9 -13.73 -11.79 9.70
N GLY A 10 -14.49 -11.03 9.88
CA GLY A 10 -15.60 -11.02 10.67
C GLY A 10 -16.49 -10.09 10.10
N PHE A 11 -17.63 -9.88 10.48
CA PHE A 11 -18.51 -9.04 9.93
C PHE A 11 -18.10 -7.68 9.96
N GLU A 12 -17.67 -7.16 10.98
CA GLU A 12 -17.33 -5.82 10.99
C GLU A 12 -15.92 -5.63 11.08
N ASN A 13 -15.09 -6.57 11.03
CA ASN A 13 -13.72 -6.37 11.22
C ASN A 13 -12.83 -6.82 10.15
N GLU A 14 -13.17 -6.56 8.92
CA GLU A 14 -12.29 -6.90 7.85
C GLU A 14 -11.25 -5.85 7.76
N ALA A 15 -10.16 -6.00 8.41
CA ALA A 15 -9.09 -5.02 8.39
C ALA A 15 -7.76 -5.69 8.12
N ILE A 16 -6.86 -4.97 7.48
CA ILE A 16 -5.53 -5.45 7.25
C ILE A 16 -4.63 -4.57 8.06
N GLU A 17 -3.82 -5.17 8.92
CA GLU A 17 -2.94 -4.39 9.75
C GLU A 17 -1.51 -4.77 9.54
N ILE A 18 -0.65 -3.84 9.23
CA ILE A 18 0.76 -4.08 9.00
C ILE A 18 1.53 -2.96 9.64
N ARG A 19 2.35 -3.29 10.62
CA ARG A 19 3.25 -2.34 11.24
C ARG A 19 2.60 -1.04 11.68
N GLY A 20 1.44 -1.11 12.26
CA GLY A 20 0.76 0.08 12.75
C GLY A 20 -0.14 0.76 11.75
N LEU A 21 -0.14 0.30 10.52
CA LEU A 21 -1.04 0.84 9.53
C LEU A 21 -2.23 -0.09 9.43
N SER A 22 -3.41 0.43 9.48
CA SER A 22 -4.62 -0.37 9.43
C SER A 22 -5.52 0.12 8.33
N LEU A 23 -6.03 -0.80 7.53
CA LEU A 23 -6.96 -0.49 6.48
C LEU A 23 -8.21 -1.28 6.71
N HIS A 24 -9.31 -0.60 6.99
CA HIS A 24 -10.58 -1.26 7.24
C HIS A 24 -11.34 -1.28 5.94
N ILE A 25 -11.44 -2.42 5.32
CA ILE A 25 -11.96 -2.52 3.98
C ILE A 25 -13.40 -2.08 3.83
N PRO A 26 -14.32 -2.48 4.67
CA PRO A 26 -15.69 -2.08 4.45
C PRO A 26 -15.91 -0.57 4.48
N THR A 27 -15.16 0.16 5.31
CA THR A 27 -15.37 1.58 5.39
C THR A 27 -14.30 2.35 4.66
N ARG A 28 -13.28 1.66 4.18
CA ARG A 28 -12.15 2.28 3.50
C ARG A 28 -11.42 3.25 4.43
N ARG A 29 -11.47 3.00 5.74
CA ARG A 29 -10.81 3.88 6.66
C ARG A 29 -9.37 3.45 6.86
N VAL A 30 -8.46 4.37 6.85
CA VAL A 30 -7.05 4.09 6.98
C VAL A 30 -6.54 4.82 8.20
N THR A 31 -5.80 4.11 9.06
CA THR A 31 -5.18 4.77 10.19
C THR A 31 -3.72 4.34 10.25
N VAL A 32 -2.90 5.22 10.77
CA VAL A 32 -1.50 4.90 10.97
C VAL A 32 -1.20 5.31 12.39
N SER A 33 -0.78 4.40 13.21
CA SER A 33 -0.54 4.61 14.62
C SER A 33 -1.76 5.25 15.27
N ALA A 34 -2.89 4.70 14.95
CA ALA A 34 -4.17 5.14 15.48
C ALA A 34 -4.60 6.52 15.00
N ARG A 35 -3.91 7.12 14.03
CA ARG A 35 -4.30 8.41 13.51
C ARG A 35 -4.95 8.25 12.16
N HIS A 36 -6.07 8.82 11.97
CA HIS A 36 -6.81 8.70 10.72
C HIS A 36 -6.10 9.39 9.59
N VAL A 37 -6.03 8.76 8.45
CA VAL A 37 -5.37 9.32 7.29
C VAL A 37 -6.38 9.37 6.16
N GLU A 38 -6.48 10.51 5.52
CA GLU A 38 -7.40 10.64 4.42
C GLU A 38 -6.70 10.46 3.11
N LEU A 39 -7.18 9.60 2.26
CA LEU A 39 -6.56 9.31 0.97
C LEU A 39 -7.54 9.59 -0.16
N THR A 40 -7.01 9.95 -1.30
CA THR A 40 -7.85 10.06 -2.49
C THR A 40 -8.15 8.66 -2.97
N ALA A 41 -9.07 8.55 -3.92
CA ALA A 41 -9.44 7.25 -4.44
C ALA A 41 -8.26 6.52 -5.05
N SER A 42 -7.38 7.21 -5.77
CA SER A 42 -6.23 6.56 -6.36
C SER A 42 -5.22 6.13 -5.31
N GLU A 43 -5.02 6.96 -4.31
CA GLU A 43 -4.10 6.61 -3.24
C GLU A 43 -4.63 5.41 -2.45
N TYR A 44 -5.92 5.41 -2.19
CA TYR A 44 -6.51 4.29 -1.47
C TYR A 44 -6.36 3.01 -2.28
N ALA A 45 -6.62 3.08 -3.57
CA ALA A 45 -6.52 1.90 -4.43
C ALA A 45 -5.10 1.36 -4.45
N LEU A 46 -4.10 2.24 -4.50
CA LEU A 46 -2.73 1.79 -4.47
C LEU A 46 -2.43 1.12 -3.14
N LEU A 47 -2.84 1.71 -2.05
CA LEU A 47 -2.57 1.16 -0.74
C LEU A 47 -3.26 -0.20 -0.58
N GLU A 48 -4.49 -0.28 -1.00
CA GLU A 48 -5.22 -1.52 -0.87
C GLU A 48 -4.57 -2.65 -1.67
N MET A 49 -4.16 -2.36 -2.89
CA MET A 49 -3.53 -3.38 -3.68
C MET A 49 -2.24 -3.86 -3.05
N LEU A 50 -1.45 -2.94 -2.53
CA LEU A 50 -0.18 -3.32 -1.94
C LEU A 50 -0.40 -4.09 -0.63
N LEU A 51 -1.38 -3.72 0.14
CA LEU A 51 -1.63 -4.43 1.39
C LEU A 51 -2.21 -5.82 1.16
N LEU A 52 -3.10 -5.93 0.19
CA LEU A 52 -3.68 -7.23 -0.08
C LEU A 52 -2.65 -8.20 -0.62
N ARG A 53 -1.60 -7.69 -1.23
CA ARG A 53 -0.57 -8.55 -1.74
C ARG A 53 0.73 -8.25 -1.03
N ALA A 54 0.68 -8.08 0.27
CA ALA A 54 1.87 -7.72 1.03
C ALA A 54 3.00 -8.70 0.79
N ASP A 55 4.18 -8.21 0.84
CA ASP A 55 5.39 -8.97 0.60
C ASP A 55 5.59 -9.35 -0.86
N ARG A 56 4.72 -8.90 -1.76
CA ARG A 56 4.92 -9.19 -3.15
C ARG A 56 5.16 -7.90 -3.87
N VAL A 57 6.09 -7.88 -4.78
CA VAL A 57 6.39 -6.68 -5.54
C VAL A 57 5.38 -6.57 -6.65
N LEU A 58 4.66 -5.47 -6.70
CA LEU A 58 3.70 -5.24 -7.77
C LEU A 58 4.36 -4.34 -8.78
N THR A 59 4.33 -4.72 -10.05
CA THR A 59 5.05 -3.97 -11.07
C THR A 59 4.35 -2.67 -11.35
N ARG A 60 5.10 -1.73 -11.89
CA ARG A 60 4.51 -0.44 -12.24
C ARG A 60 3.39 -0.65 -13.23
N ARG A 61 3.59 -1.54 -14.21
CA ARG A 61 2.57 -1.76 -15.18
C ARG A 61 1.31 -2.31 -14.56
N TYR A 62 1.44 -3.27 -13.64
CA TYR A 62 0.28 -3.84 -12.98
C TYR A 62 -0.49 -2.74 -12.25
N LEU A 63 0.21 -1.89 -11.53
CA LEU A 63 -0.44 -0.84 -10.79
C LEU A 63 -1.07 0.18 -11.71
N GLU A 64 -0.38 0.53 -12.76
CA GLU A 64 -0.92 1.51 -13.69
C GLU A 64 -2.19 1.01 -14.35
N GLU A 65 -2.18 -0.25 -14.73
CA GLU A 65 -3.36 -0.78 -15.36
C GLU A 65 -4.54 -0.83 -14.43
N ARG A 66 -4.30 -1.13 -13.17
CA ARG A 66 -5.39 -1.21 -12.25
C ARG A 66 -5.93 0.14 -11.84
N ILE A 67 -5.08 1.14 -11.77
CA ILE A 67 -5.53 2.46 -11.36
C ILE A 67 -6.07 3.27 -12.53
N PHE A 68 -5.39 3.24 -13.65
CA PHE A 68 -5.78 4.09 -14.76
C PHE A 68 -6.42 3.35 -15.94
N GLY A 69 -6.37 2.07 -15.94
CA GLY A 69 -6.88 1.32 -17.06
C GLY A 69 -5.89 1.31 -18.16
N THR A 70 -6.26 0.83 -19.30
CA THR A 70 -5.30 0.73 -20.33
C THR A 70 -5.28 1.92 -21.14
N LYS A 71 -6.17 2.87 -21.06
CA LYS A 71 -6.17 3.94 -21.92
C LYS A 71 -5.35 5.05 -21.53
N GLU A 72 -5.09 5.38 -20.45
CA GLU A 72 -4.39 6.47 -20.14
C GLU A 72 -3.11 6.18 -19.61
N ASN A 73 -2.06 6.49 -20.05
CA ASN A 73 -0.85 6.21 -19.56
C ASN A 73 -0.08 7.36 -19.30
N LEU A 74 -0.38 8.15 -18.38
CA LEU A 74 0.36 9.29 -18.06
C LEU A 74 1.60 8.91 -17.40
N SER A 75 2.70 9.22 -17.96
CA SER A 75 3.94 8.74 -17.58
C SER A 75 4.28 8.89 -16.15
N ASN A 76 3.98 9.89 -15.46
CA ASN A 76 4.37 9.97 -14.11
C ASN A 76 3.21 9.99 -13.15
N ALA A 77 2.03 9.65 -13.61
CA ALA A 77 0.89 9.68 -12.73
C ALA A 77 1.03 8.72 -11.57
N LEU A 78 1.54 7.54 -11.84
CA LEU A 78 1.70 6.58 -10.76
C LEU A 78 2.67 7.10 -9.72
N ASP A 79 3.76 7.71 -10.15
CA ASP A 79 4.74 8.21 -9.23
C ASP A 79 4.18 9.35 -8.39
N VAL A 80 3.34 10.17 -8.97
CA VAL A 80 2.73 11.26 -8.24
C VAL A 80 1.80 10.73 -7.16
N HIS A 81 0.96 9.78 -7.53
CA HIS A 81 0.05 9.21 -6.54
C HIS A 81 0.81 8.46 -5.46
N MET A 82 1.89 7.78 -5.85
CA MET A 82 2.65 7.05 -4.88
C MET A 82 3.39 8.00 -3.92
N GLY A 83 3.88 9.09 -4.45
CA GLY A 83 4.53 10.08 -3.61
C GLY A 83 3.57 10.70 -2.61
N ASN A 84 2.35 10.96 -3.05
CA ASN A 84 1.37 11.52 -2.16
C ASN A 84 0.96 10.50 -1.09
N LEU A 85 0.83 9.26 -1.49
CA LEU A 85 0.48 8.21 -0.55
C LEU A 85 1.57 8.10 0.52
N ARG A 86 2.82 8.06 0.10
CA ARG A 86 3.90 7.97 1.05
C ARG A 86 3.94 9.11 2.03
N ARG A 87 3.63 10.30 1.53
CA ARG A 87 3.66 11.44 2.38
C ARG A 87 2.58 11.34 3.43
N LYS A 88 1.45 10.78 3.10
CA LYS A 88 0.33 10.69 4.01
C LYS A 88 0.45 9.57 5.04
N ILE A 89 0.98 8.44 4.64
CA ILE A 89 1.08 7.33 5.57
C ILE A 89 2.46 7.20 6.18
N GLY A 90 3.44 7.90 5.66
CA GLY A 90 4.80 7.82 6.18
C GLY A 90 5.69 7.05 5.27
N ASP A 91 6.97 7.39 5.27
CA ASP A 91 7.89 6.82 4.37
C ASP A 91 8.23 5.40 4.60
N GLY A 92 8.07 4.79 5.61
CA GLY A 92 8.57 3.47 5.85
C GLY A 92 7.70 2.34 5.40
N PHE A 93 6.52 2.60 4.85
CA PHE A 93 5.65 1.50 4.47
C PHE A 93 5.87 0.97 3.06
N VAL A 94 5.94 1.85 2.09
CA VAL A 94 6.05 1.40 0.70
C VAL A 94 7.50 1.43 0.27
N ARG A 95 8.00 0.30 -0.16
CA ARG A 95 9.39 0.21 -0.58
C ARG A 95 9.43 0.17 -2.10
N THR A 96 10.33 0.88 -2.69
CA THR A 96 10.51 0.88 -4.13
C THR A 96 11.52 -0.19 -4.50
N VAL A 97 11.14 -1.01 -5.46
CA VAL A 97 12.09 -1.99 -5.98
C VAL A 97 12.49 -1.44 -7.33
N ARG A 98 13.71 -0.81 -7.41
CA ARG A 98 14.13 -0.11 -8.56
C ARG A 98 14.01 -0.88 -9.81
N GLY A 99 13.42 -0.34 -10.77
CA GLY A 99 13.25 -0.95 -12.07
C GLY A 99 12.14 -2.00 -12.10
N VAL A 100 11.46 -2.26 -11.01
CA VAL A 100 10.43 -3.27 -11.00
C VAL A 100 9.10 -2.72 -10.53
N GLY A 101 9.04 -2.21 -9.34
CA GLY A 101 7.77 -1.72 -8.83
C GLY A 101 7.82 -1.37 -7.37
N TYR A 102 6.74 -1.68 -6.66
CA TYR A 102 6.60 -1.30 -5.27
C TYR A 102 6.09 -2.47 -4.43
N VAL A 103 6.36 -2.43 -3.16
CA VAL A 103 5.92 -3.50 -2.26
C VAL A 103 5.75 -2.93 -0.86
N ILE A 104 4.83 -3.49 -0.11
CA ILE A 104 4.72 -3.19 1.32
C ILE A 104 5.11 -4.46 2.03
N ASP A 105 6.13 -4.39 2.87
CA ASP A 105 6.62 -5.56 3.57
C ASP A 105 5.92 -5.71 4.90
N THR A 106 5.60 -6.92 5.29
CA THR A 106 4.90 -7.14 6.55
C THR A 106 5.85 -6.90 7.72
N VAL A 107 7.17 -7.08 7.51
CA VAL A 107 8.10 -6.73 8.53
C VAL A 107 9.10 -5.79 7.92
N PRO A 108 9.69 -4.89 8.66
CA PRO A 108 10.62 -3.95 8.07
C PRO A 108 11.81 -4.67 7.49
N VAL A 109 12.20 -4.27 6.30
CA VAL A 109 13.32 -4.89 5.65
C VAL A 109 14.59 -4.28 6.20
N GLN A 110 15.54 -5.05 6.67
CA GLN A 110 16.69 -4.51 7.17
C GLN A 110 17.63 -4.25 6.14
N LYS A 111 18.16 -3.12 6.03
CA LYS A 111 19.05 -2.76 5.04
C LYS A 111 20.23 -3.36 5.35
N ALA A 112 20.62 -4.22 4.96
CA ALA A 112 21.72 -4.84 5.19
C ALA A 112 22.69 -4.07 5.31
N ALA A 113 23.25 -4.08 5.99
CA ALA A 113 24.20 -3.34 6.15
C ALA A 113 24.73 -3.32 5.15
N GLY A 114 24.49 -3.30 4.68
CA GLY A 114 25.15 -3.17 3.65
C GLY A 114 24.56 -3.52 3.31
#